data_88a3c49986392d467fc176a11b6c32ff
#
_entry.id   88a3c49986392d467fc176a11b6c32ff
#
_cell.length_a   1.000
_cell.length_b   1.000
_cell.length_c   1.000
_cell.angle_alpha   90.00
_cell.angle_beta   90.00
_cell.angle_gamma   90.00
#
_symmetry.space_group_name_H-M   'P 1'
#
loop_
_entity.id
_entity.type
_entity.pdbx_description
1 polymer ?
#
loop_
_entity_poly.entity_id
_entity_poly.type
_entity_poly.pdbx_seq_one_letter_code
_entity_poly.pdbx_strand_id
1 'polypeptide(L)'
;MLDLKRIIFCSLILVIRTTFFSQSIEIISYSQNPLEVSPLLGANLELTIQYSSESGATNNHIYIGLEELDNNNNFVKTIAEVTLENQTSGQNLQLSVPLFIASLHKLSKNLPSGHYYQAKAILYKSGTWTENALAGYWNTPALVLENNNTYNFSTKSISKGADISWMTEMESFNFTWKDNNGNQKELMPLLKEYDMNAVRLRVWVNPENSVANGWCDIDDLVKKATLANDAGLDIMLCIHYSDWWADPGKQNKPDAWINYSVSQLETAVANHTIDVLTALNTKSITPKWVQIGNETNDGMLWDTGKASTGGFANYAKFINAGANAVKTFDSSIKTILHLANGDNNALYRWNIDGLISNGVMFSNLDIIGLSLYPSLGEWKLKVDETYNNLLDLQTRYNKEVMMVEVGYPNDNFDVTYQFLIYMIEKTKQANGLGVFYWEPIAHNNWRSYNKGAWDADGSHSVAMDAFKNEAILGINSINLPLEKTFKIFPNPSNSSVTLSANHQKIQILKIYNVHGKLQKQVTINSILKDVDISTLATGVYFFKADGFVVKFIKN
;
A
#
# COMPACT_ATOMS: atom_id res chain seq x y z
N MET A 1 16.76 -101.55 -2.80
CA MET A 1 16.84 -100.83 -4.04
C MET A 1 15.87 -99.69 -3.93
N LEU A 2 16.33 -98.55 -3.51
CA LEU A 2 15.51 -97.38 -3.31
C LEU A 2 16.06 -96.26 -4.22
N ASP A 3 15.21 -95.86 -5.15
CA ASP A 3 15.49 -94.70 -6.03
C ASP A 3 15.21 -93.41 -5.31
N LEU A 4 16.21 -92.56 -5.24
CA LEU A 4 16.14 -91.27 -4.61
C LEU A 4 15.84 -90.21 -5.69
N LYS A 5 14.60 -89.78 -5.82
CA LYS A 5 14.22 -88.68 -6.71
C LYS A 5 14.70 -87.33 -6.10
N ARG A 6 15.61 -86.64 -6.75
CA ARG A 6 16.03 -85.29 -6.45
C ARG A 6 14.90 -84.34 -6.83
N ILE A 7 14.34 -83.64 -5.85
CA ILE A 7 13.47 -82.49 -6.04
C ILE A 7 14.35 -81.29 -6.16
N ILE A 8 14.40 -80.69 -7.36
CA ILE A 8 15.06 -79.42 -7.60
C ILE A 8 14.03 -78.28 -7.23
N PHE A 9 14.27 -77.60 -6.13
CA PHE A 9 13.56 -76.38 -5.77
C PHE A 9 14.14 -75.20 -6.58
N CYS A 10 13.42 -74.79 -7.63
CA CYS A 10 13.73 -73.50 -8.30
C CYS A 10 13.21 -72.36 -7.42
N SER A 11 14.06 -71.78 -6.62
CA SER A 11 13.74 -70.54 -5.93
C SER A 11 13.72 -69.40 -6.96
N LEU A 12 12.52 -68.98 -7.33
CA LEU A 12 12.28 -67.79 -8.13
C LEU A 12 12.60 -66.58 -7.25
N ILE A 13 13.79 -66.03 -7.30
CA ILE A 13 14.11 -64.76 -6.66
C ILE A 13 13.45 -63.67 -7.50
N LEU A 14 12.29 -63.22 -7.03
CA LEU A 14 11.62 -62.03 -7.53
C LEU A 14 12.46 -60.83 -7.12
N VAL A 15 13.36 -60.40 -7.99
CA VAL A 15 14.06 -59.13 -7.81
C VAL A 15 13.09 -58.01 -8.07
N ILE A 16 12.41 -57.57 -7.00
CA ILE A 16 11.67 -56.32 -7.02
C ILE A 16 12.73 -55.21 -7.18
N ARG A 17 12.93 -54.77 -8.40
CA ARG A 17 13.64 -53.51 -8.64
C ARG A 17 12.74 -52.40 -8.08
N THR A 18 12.93 -52.04 -6.83
CA THR A 18 12.50 -50.75 -6.34
C THR A 18 13.35 -49.73 -7.07
N THR A 19 12.82 -49.14 -8.11
CA THR A 19 13.39 -47.93 -8.69
C THR A 19 13.25 -46.85 -7.61
N PHE A 20 14.33 -46.62 -6.87
CA PHE A 20 14.43 -45.45 -6.05
C PHE A 20 14.45 -44.25 -7.03
N PHE A 21 13.35 -43.54 -7.11
CA PHE A 21 13.30 -42.30 -7.84
C PHE A 21 14.13 -41.28 -7.07
N SER A 22 15.13 -40.74 -7.72
CA SER A 22 15.94 -39.63 -7.19
C SER A 22 15.04 -38.41 -7.12
N GLN A 23 14.88 -37.84 -5.93
CA GLN A 23 14.27 -36.53 -5.80
C GLN A 23 15.19 -35.49 -6.40
N SER A 24 14.63 -34.55 -7.15
CA SER A 24 15.33 -33.42 -7.72
C SER A 24 14.43 -32.22 -7.89
N ILE A 25 15.01 -31.05 -7.88
CA ILE A 25 14.38 -29.81 -8.33
C ILE A 25 15.44 -28.91 -8.95
N GLU A 26 15.13 -28.30 -10.08
CA GLU A 26 16.04 -27.36 -10.76
C GLU A 26 15.27 -26.30 -11.51
N ILE A 27 15.89 -25.13 -11.68
CA ILE A 27 15.40 -24.06 -12.54
C ILE A 27 16.08 -24.24 -13.91
N ILE A 28 15.26 -24.51 -14.93
CA ILE A 28 15.72 -24.77 -16.28
C ILE A 28 16.07 -23.47 -17.00
N SER A 29 15.22 -22.44 -16.85
CA SER A 29 15.35 -21.16 -17.57
C SER A 29 14.57 -20.03 -16.95
N TYR A 30 14.98 -18.82 -17.28
CA TYR A 30 14.21 -17.59 -17.13
C TYR A 30 13.57 -17.21 -18.46
N SER A 31 12.38 -16.66 -18.45
CA SER A 31 11.72 -16.13 -19.65
C SER A 31 12.54 -15.00 -20.30
N GLN A 32 13.23 -14.21 -19.46
CA GLN A 32 14.03 -13.06 -19.88
C GLN A 32 15.19 -12.83 -18.90
N ASN A 33 16.40 -12.58 -19.45
CA ASN A 33 17.57 -12.15 -18.70
C ASN A 33 18.49 -11.36 -19.66
N PRO A 34 18.67 -10.03 -19.51
CA PRO A 34 18.16 -9.16 -18.45
C PRO A 34 16.64 -9.03 -18.39
N LEU A 35 16.09 -8.87 -17.16
CA LEU A 35 14.68 -8.55 -16.94
C LEU A 35 14.48 -7.05 -16.84
N GLU A 36 13.65 -6.49 -17.72
CA GLU A 36 13.29 -5.08 -17.67
C GLU A 36 12.21 -4.83 -16.63
N VAL A 37 12.54 -4.07 -15.59
CA VAL A 37 11.61 -3.70 -14.50
C VAL A 37 11.09 -2.28 -14.73
N SER A 38 9.79 -2.17 -15.00
CA SER A 38 9.14 -0.87 -15.16
C SER A 38 9.01 -0.14 -13.83
N PRO A 39 9.39 1.15 -13.73
CA PRO A 39 9.19 1.93 -12.51
C PRO A 39 7.72 2.01 -12.07
N LEU A 40 6.81 1.96 -13.04
CA LEU A 40 5.38 2.12 -12.80
C LEU A 40 4.64 0.80 -12.60
N LEU A 41 5.11 -0.27 -13.24
CA LEU A 41 4.36 -1.54 -13.34
C LEU A 41 5.11 -2.74 -12.74
N GLY A 42 6.38 -2.59 -12.32
CA GLY A 42 7.22 -3.73 -11.99
C GLY A 42 7.51 -4.61 -13.20
N ALA A 43 7.75 -5.89 -12.97
CA ALA A 43 7.94 -6.90 -14.02
C ALA A 43 7.42 -8.27 -13.59
N ASN A 44 7.04 -9.10 -14.56
CA ASN A 44 6.80 -10.52 -14.35
C ASN A 44 7.96 -11.33 -14.94
N LEU A 45 8.56 -12.18 -14.12
CA LEU A 45 9.57 -13.15 -14.52
C LEU A 45 8.94 -14.53 -14.53
N GLU A 46 8.89 -15.20 -15.68
CA GLU A 46 8.49 -16.60 -15.76
C GLU A 46 9.72 -17.49 -15.57
N LEU A 47 9.66 -18.37 -14.60
CA LEU A 47 10.67 -19.39 -14.34
C LEU A 47 10.16 -20.74 -14.84
N THR A 48 10.96 -21.45 -15.61
CA THR A 48 10.68 -22.86 -15.87
C THR A 48 11.47 -23.71 -14.88
N ILE A 49 10.78 -24.46 -14.06
CA ILE A 49 11.39 -25.41 -13.12
C ILE A 49 11.10 -26.85 -13.56
N GLN A 50 12.02 -27.76 -13.23
CA GLN A 50 11.80 -29.18 -13.36
C GLN A 50 12.01 -29.85 -12.00
N TYR A 51 11.14 -30.75 -11.62
CA TYR A 51 11.28 -31.48 -10.37
C TYR A 51 10.90 -32.95 -10.52
N SER A 52 11.47 -33.75 -9.64
CA SER A 52 11.13 -35.17 -9.45
C SER A 52 10.87 -35.43 -7.96
N SER A 53 9.76 -36.08 -7.66
CA SER A 53 9.36 -36.40 -6.30
C SER A 53 9.31 -37.93 -6.07
N GLU A 54 9.25 -38.35 -4.82
CA GLU A 54 9.11 -39.76 -4.48
C GLU A 54 7.80 -40.36 -5.04
N SER A 55 7.85 -41.61 -5.47
CA SER A 55 6.68 -42.32 -5.95
C SER A 55 5.62 -42.44 -4.84
N GLY A 56 4.40 -42.00 -5.14
CA GLY A 56 3.28 -42.04 -4.19
C GLY A 56 3.23 -40.90 -3.19
N ALA A 57 4.17 -39.94 -3.23
CA ALA A 57 4.06 -38.69 -2.49
C ALA A 57 2.84 -37.91 -2.99
N THR A 58 1.95 -37.51 -2.08
CA THR A 58 0.82 -36.61 -2.37
C THR A 58 1.10 -35.28 -1.72
N ASN A 59 0.70 -34.17 -2.35
CA ASN A 59 0.81 -32.84 -1.78
C ASN A 59 2.27 -32.35 -1.62
N ASN A 60 3.10 -32.47 -2.64
CA ASN A 60 4.41 -31.83 -2.63
C ASN A 60 4.25 -30.30 -2.58
N HIS A 61 5.07 -29.63 -1.79
CA HIS A 61 5.15 -28.19 -1.76
C HIS A 61 6.46 -27.71 -2.39
N ILE A 62 6.39 -26.64 -3.14
CA ILE A 62 7.57 -26.05 -3.80
C ILE A 62 7.64 -24.57 -3.43
N TYR A 63 8.79 -24.15 -2.91
CA TYR A 63 9.13 -22.75 -2.72
C TYR A 63 10.07 -22.32 -3.83
N ILE A 64 9.85 -21.15 -4.37
CA ILE A 64 10.76 -20.49 -5.32
C ILE A 64 10.97 -19.07 -4.84
N GLY A 65 12.21 -18.68 -4.66
CA GLY A 65 12.62 -17.32 -4.29
C GLY A 65 13.61 -16.75 -5.30
N LEU A 66 13.54 -15.45 -5.55
CA LEU A 66 14.61 -14.66 -6.11
C LEU A 66 15.33 -13.97 -4.95
N GLU A 67 16.59 -14.26 -4.76
CA GLU A 67 17.37 -13.80 -3.62
C GLU A 67 18.55 -12.91 -4.07
N GLU A 68 18.86 -11.88 -3.25
CA GLU A 68 20.13 -11.16 -3.33
C GLU A 68 21.19 -11.96 -2.56
N LEU A 69 22.30 -12.24 -3.21
CA LEU A 69 23.48 -12.87 -2.62
C LEU A 69 24.66 -11.91 -2.61
N ASP A 70 25.56 -12.03 -1.62
CA ASP A 70 26.81 -11.30 -1.57
C ASP A 70 27.91 -11.96 -2.41
N ASN A 71 29.09 -11.37 -2.44
CA ASN A 71 30.26 -11.88 -3.16
C ASN A 71 30.83 -13.21 -2.62
N ASN A 72 30.34 -13.68 -1.47
CA ASN A 72 30.69 -14.97 -0.88
C ASN A 72 29.56 -15.99 -1.01
N ASN A 73 28.52 -15.67 -1.81
CA ASN A 73 27.31 -16.45 -1.99
C ASN A 73 26.45 -16.58 -0.72
N ASN A 74 26.59 -15.66 0.24
CA ASN A 74 25.72 -15.63 1.41
C ASN A 74 24.41 -14.93 1.05
N PHE A 75 23.32 -15.45 1.59
CA PHE A 75 22.00 -14.85 1.50
C PHE A 75 22.00 -13.46 2.17
N VAL A 76 21.45 -12.47 1.47
CA VAL A 76 21.25 -11.10 1.97
C VAL A 76 19.77 -10.87 2.24
N LYS A 77 18.91 -11.08 1.26
CA LYS A 77 17.45 -10.95 1.37
C LYS A 77 16.72 -11.63 0.21
N THR A 78 15.44 -11.91 0.43
CA THR A 78 14.51 -12.29 -0.64
C THR A 78 14.01 -11.05 -1.36
N ILE A 79 13.92 -11.12 -2.70
CA ILE A 79 13.42 -10.04 -3.57
C ILE A 79 11.99 -10.33 -4.01
N ALA A 80 11.71 -11.58 -4.35
CA ALA A 80 10.39 -12.05 -4.70
C ALA A 80 10.29 -13.53 -4.38
N GLU A 81 9.10 -14.00 -4.04
CA GLU A 81 8.89 -15.42 -3.77
C GLU A 81 7.49 -15.88 -4.16
N VAL A 82 7.38 -17.18 -4.36
CA VAL A 82 6.10 -17.87 -4.57
C VAL A 82 6.16 -19.27 -3.96
N THR A 83 5.06 -19.69 -3.39
CA THR A 83 4.86 -21.02 -2.85
C THR A 83 3.79 -21.76 -3.66
N LEU A 84 4.08 -23.00 -4.02
CA LEU A 84 3.16 -23.87 -4.74
C LEU A 84 2.82 -25.05 -3.84
N GLU A 85 1.55 -25.17 -3.47
CA GLU A 85 1.06 -26.26 -2.65
C GLU A 85 0.46 -27.38 -3.50
N ASN A 86 0.40 -28.59 -2.91
CA ASN A 86 -0.31 -29.74 -3.48
C ASN A 86 0.11 -30.13 -4.91
N GLN A 87 1.41 -29.98 -5.22
CA GLN A 87 1.92 -30.36 -6.51
C GLN A 87 1.93 -31.88 -6.70
N THR A 88 1.65 -32.32 -7.93
CA THR A 88 1.59 -33.75 -8.28
C THR A 88 2.94 -34.42 -8.13
N SER A 89 2.92 -35.73 -7.81
CA SER A 89 4.14 -36.55 -7.82
C SER A 89 4.47 -37.04 -9.20
N GLY A 90 5.76 -37.16 -9.49
CA GLY A 90 6.23 -37.69 -10.76
C GLY A 90 7.70 -37.46 -10.96
N GLN A 91 8.19 -37.85 -12.14
CA GLN A 91 9.59 -37.68 -12.56
C GLN A 91 9.68 -36.66 -13.68
N ASN A 92 10.65 -35.75 -13.57
CA ASN A 92 10.95 -34.73 -14.58
C ASN A 92 9.71 -33.89 -14.94
N LEU A 93 8.88 -33.57 -13.95
CA LEU A 93 7.72 -32.70 -14.14
C LEU A 93 8.20 -31.26 -14.32
N GLN A 94 7.66 -30.55 -15.30
CA GLN A 94 7.97 -29.16 -15.56
C GLN A 94 6.79 -28.25 -15.19
N LEU A 95 7.12 -27.10 -14.59
CA LEU A 95 6.17 -26.05 -14.28
C LEU A 95 6.70 -24.69 -14.76
N SER A 96 5.81 -23.86 -15.29
CA SER A 96 6.07 -22.43 -15.46
C SER A 96 5.55 -21.69 -14.24
N VAL A 97 6.38 -20.91 -13.61
CA VAL A 97 6.09 -20.25 -12.34
C VAL A 97 6.36 -18.75 -12.49
N PRO A 98 5.30 -17.91 -12.40
CA PRO A 98 5.46 -16.47 -12.45
C PRO A 98 5.97 -15.93 -11.11
N LEU A 99 6.99 -15.09 -11.15
CA LEU A 99 7.44 -14.24 -10.05
C LEU A 99 7.22 -12.78 -10.41
N PHE A 100 6.52 -12.06 -9.54
CA PHE A 100 6.37 -10.63 -9.69
C PHE A 100 7.53 -9.90 -9.00
N ILE A 101 8.19 -8.98 -9.72
CA ILE A 101 9.28 -8.14 -9.22
C ILE A 101 8.79 -6.71 -9.17
N ALA A 102 8.61 -6.16 -7.96
CA ALA A 102 8.19 -4.77 -7.79
C ALA A 102 9.32 -3.79 -8.13
N SER A 103 8.94 -2.58 -8.52
CA SER A 103 9.87 -1.52 -8.91
C SER A 103 10.70 -0.94 -7.75
N LEU A 104 10.34 -1.29 -6.50
CA LEU A 104 11.09 -0.89 -5.29
C LEU A 104 12.46 -1.56 -5.18
N HIS A 105 12.67 -2.70 -5.85
CA HIS A 105 13.91 -3.45 -5.75
C HIS A 105 15.04 -2.80 -6.55
N LYS A 106 16.26 -2.89 -6.05
CA LYS A 106 17.42 -2.30 -6.70
C LYS A 106 17.67 -2.95 -8.06
N LEU A 107 17.95 -2.14 -9.06
CA LEU A 107 18.47 -2.64 -10.33
C LEU A 107 19.87 -3.24 -10.12
N SER A 108 20.26 -4.24 -10.91
CA SER A 108 21.54 -4.95 -10.73
C SER A 108 22.75 -4.02 -10.73
N LYS A 109 22.74 -2.96 -11.56
CA LYS A 109 23.79 -1.93 -11.59
C LYS A 109 23.93 -1.11 -10.29
N ASN A 110 22.91 -1.13 -9.41
CA ASN A 110 22.85 -0.38 -8.16
C ASN A 110 23.08 -1.27 -6.93
N LEU A 111 23.33 -2.56 -7.13
CA LEU A 111 23.71 -3.45 -6.05
C LEU A 111 25.10 -3.10 -5.49
N PRO A 112 25.40 -3.42 -4.22
CA PRO A 112 26.74 -3.37 -3.70
C PRO A 112 27.72 -4.18 -4.58
N SER A 113 29.00 -3.79 -4.60
CA SER A 113 30.00 -4.49 -5.41
C SER A 113 30.08 -5.98 -5.04
N GLY A 114 29.94 -6.84 -6.05
CA GLY A 114 29.96 -8.29 -5.91
C GLY A 114 28.63 -8.94 -5.53
N HIS A 115 27.58 -8.16 -5.24
CA HIS A 115 26.24 -8.70 -5.03
C HIS A 115 25.55 -9.00 -6.36
N TYR A 116 24.65 -9.99 -6.35
CA TYR A 116 23.89 -10.39 -7.53
C TYR A 116 22.56 -11.05 -7.13
N TYR A 117 21.66 -11.19 -8.09
CA TYR A 117 20.40 -11.89 -7.92
C TYR A 117 20.45 -13.30 -8.44
N GLN A 118 19.98 -14.25 -7.64
CA GLN A 118 19.93 -15.66 -7.99
C GLN A 118 18.60 -16.27 -7.59
N ALA A 119 18.01 -17.07 -8.48
CA ALA A 119 16.82 -17.82 -8.12
C ALA A 119 17.19 -19.08 -7.33
N LYS A 120 16.31 -19.43 -6.40
CA LYS A 120 16.40 -20.62 -5.55
C LYS A 120 15.08 -21.37 -5.61
N ALA A 121 15.14 -22.69 -5.67
CA ALA A 121 13.97 -23.54 -5.53
C ALA A 121 14.17 -24.60 -4.46
N ILE A 122 13.11 -24.91 -3.70
CA ILE A 122 13.11 -25.91 -2.65
C ILE A 122 11.91 -26.81 -2.86
N LEU A 123 12.14 -28.13 -2.92
CA LEU A 123 11.09 -29.15 -2.90
C LEU A 123 10.93 -29.66 -1.46
N TYR A 124 9.75 -29.50 -0.91
CA TYR A 124 9.39 -30.00 0.42
C TYR A 124 8.69 -31.33 0.31
N LYS A 125 8.87 -32.18 1.33
CA LYS A 125 8.17 -33.45 1.42
C LYS A 125 6.67 -33.24 1.61
N SER A 126 5.94 -34.22 1.16
CA SER A 126 4.49 -34.29 1.14
C SER A 126 3.80 -33.66 2.37
N GLY A 127 3.04 -32.60 2.14
CA GLY A 127 2.22 -31.93 3.17
C GLY A 127 2.98 -31.17 4.26
N THR A 128 4.28 -30.91 4.09
CA THR A 128 5.08 -30.18 5.09
C THR A 128 5.82 -29.00 4.47
N TRP A 129 6.10 -27.98 5.30
CA TRP A 129 7.01 -26.88 4.98
C TRP A 129 8.32 -26.95 5.79
N THR A 130 8.51 -28.04 6.55
CA THR A 130 9.64 -28.17 7.49
C THR A 130 10.67 -29.21 7.06
N GLU A 131 10.29 -30.18 6.22
CA GLU A 131 11.21 -31.21 5.74
C GLU A 131 11.57 -30.99 4.29
N ASN A 132 12.74 -30.42 4.05
CA ASN A 132 13.29 -30.25 2.71
C ASN A 132 13.63 -31.61 2.09
N ALA A 133 13.12 -31.88 0.89
CA ALA A 133 13.66 -32.95 0.07
C ALA A 133 14.96 -32.50 -0.60
N LEU A 134 14.97 -31.29 -1.16
CA LEU A 134 16.11 -30.68 -1.81
C LEU A 134 16.00 -29.16 -1.80
N ALA A 135 17.15 -28.49 -1.61
CA ALA A 135 17.28 -27.04 -1.76
C ALA A 135 18.56 -26.73 -2.53
N GLY A 136 18.53 -25.72 -3.39
CA GLY A 136 19.72 -25.29 -4.11
C GLY A 136 19.56 -23.98 -4.86
N TYR A 137 20.68 -23.26 -4.92
CA TYR A 137 20.90 -22.21 -5.90
C TYR A 137 21.43 -22.85 -7.18
N TRP A 138 21.06 -22.31 -8.33
CA TRP A 138 21.22 -23.01 -9.60
C TRP A 138 22.41 -22.51 -10.40
N ASN A 139 22.93 -23.37 -11.28
CA ASN A 139 23.93 -23.04 -12.29
C ASN A 139 23.39 -22.15 -13.42
N THR A 140 22.21 -21.56 -13.25
CA THR A 140 21.72 -20.54 -14.18
C THR A 140 22.52 -19.26 -14.00
N PRO A 141 22.71 -18.46 -15.06
CA PRO A 141 23.32 -17.15 -14.94
C PRO A 141 22.57 -16.31 -13.90
N ALA A 142 23.28 -15.48 -13.15
CA ALA A 142 22.64 -14.49 -12.27
C ALA A 142 21.60 -13.69 -13.05
N LEU A 143 20.44 -13.44 -12.43
CA LEU A 143 19.42 -12.61 -13.05
C LEU A 143 19.85 -11.15 -13.00
N VAL A 144 19.75 -10.46 -14.14
CA VAL A 144 20.02 -9.03 -14.23
C VAL A 144 18.71 -8.28 -14.26
N LEU A 145 18.47 -7.44 -13.25
CA LEU A 145 17.36 -6.49 -13.24
C LEU A 145 17.83 -5.16 -13.80
N GLU A 146 17.17 -4.68 -14.84
CA GLU A 146 17.50 -3.40 -15.47
C GLU A 146 16.24 -2.56 -15.73
N ASN A 147 16.44 -1.29 -16.01
CA ASN A 147 15.40 -0.41 -16.47
C ASN A 147 15.96 0.46 -17.59
N ASN A 148 15.48 0.26 -18.78
CA ASN A 148 15.87 1.00 -19.97
C ASN A 148 14.93 2.18 -20.25
N ASN A 149 13.80 2.28 -19.53
CA ASN A 149 12.81 3.32 -19.70
C ASN A 149 12.86 4.32 -18.54
N THR A 150 13.02 5.60 -18.87
CA THR A 150 12.78 6.69 -17.91
C THR A 150 11.29 7.00 -17.88
N TYR A 151 10.62 6.71 -16.77
CA TYR A 151 9.25 7.16 -16.54
C TYR A 151 9.25 8.48 -15.78
N ASN A 152 8.57 9.48 -16.32
CA ASN A 152 8.41 10.77 -15.66
C ASN A 152 7.13 10.79 -14.83
N PHE A 153 7.26 10.56 -13.54
CA PHE A 153 6.12 10.65 -12.61
C PHE A 153 5.57 12.06 -12.53
N SER A 154 4.25 12.15 -12.37
CA SER A 154 3.58 13.43 -12.15
C SER A 154 4.05 14.08 -10.84
N THR A 155 4.45 15.34 -10.93
CA THR A 155 4.88 16.15 -9.77
C THR A 155 3.70 16.74 -9.00
N LYS A 156 2.46 16.49 -9.44
CA LYS A 156 1.26 17.00 -8.78
C LYS A 156 1.16 16.47 -7.35
N SER A 157 0.95 17.38 -6.40
CA SER A 157 0.64 17.02 -5.03
C SER A 157 -0.83 16.61 -4.91
N ILE A 158 -1.09 15.52 -4.21
CA ILE A 158 -2.43 15.02 -3.88
C ILE A 158 -2.50 14.64 -2.40
N SER A 159 -3.70 14.51 -1.86
CA SER A 159 -3.88 13.95 -0.51
C SER A 159 -3.58 12.45 -0.52
N LYS A 160 -2.77 12.02 0.44
CA LYS A 160 -2.41 10.63 0.68
C LYS A 160 -2.96 10.24 2.04
N GLY A 161 -3.96 9.38 2.07
CA GLY A 161 -4.70 9.10 3.29
C GLY A 161 -4.80 7.63 3.63
N ALA A 162 -5.11 7.38 4.90
CA ALA A 162 -5.50 6.07 5.42
C ALA A 162 -6.88 6.16 6.08
N ASP A 163 -7.77 5.22 5.80
CA ASP A 163 -8.88 4.95 6.72
C ASP A 163 -8.32 4.23 7.94
N ILE A 164 -8.61 4.75 9.12
CA ILE A 164 -8.11 4.22 10.39
C ILE A 164 -9.23 4.04 11.40
N SER A 165 -10.42 3.81 10.90
CA SER A 165 -11.63 3.78 11.74
C SER A 165 -11.60 2.64 12.76
N TRP A 166 -10.84 1.57 12.50
CA TRP A 166 -10.64 0.47 13.45
C TRP A 166 -9.58 0.74 14.52
N MET A 167 -8.80 1.84 14.45
CA MET A 167 -7.64 2.08 15.31
C MET A 167 -7.96 1.85 16.80
N THR A 168 -8.95 2.56 17.34
CA THR A 168 -9.31 2.52 18.77
C THR A 168 -9.80 1.15 19.23
N GLU A 169 -10.55 0.48 18.37
CA GLU A 169 -10.99 -0.90 18.62
C GLU A 169 -9.80 -1.87 18.65
N MET A 170 -8.89 -1.79 17.67
CA MET A 170 -7.69 -2.63 17.63
C MET A 170 -6.78 -2.38 18.82
N GLU A 171 -6.59 -1.11 19.23
CA GLU A 171 -5.83 -0.76 20.44
C GLU A 171 -6.43 -1.39 21.69
N SER A 172 -7.77 -1.43 21.81
CA SER A 172 -8.45 -2.07 22.96
C SER A 172 -8.18 -3.58 23.05
N PHE A 173 -7.79 -4.21 21.96
CA PHE A 173 -7.35 -5.59 21.86
C PHE A 173 -5.82 -5.76 21.88
N ASN A 174 -5.09 -4.70 22.27
CA ASN A 174 -3.62 -4.65 22.36
C ASN A 174 -2.89 -4.82 21.02
N PHE A 175 -3.51 -4.46 19.92
CA PHE A 175 -2.82 -4.33 18.63
C PHE A 175 -1.89 -3.12 18.66
N THR A 176 -0.74 -3.27 18.05
CA THR A 176 0.30 -2.23 17.96
C THR A 176 0.93 -2.22 16.59
N TRP A 177 1.53 -1.10 16.22
CA TRP A 177 2.18 -0.92 14.92
C TRP A 177 3.65 -0.60 15.12
N LYS A 178 4.49 -1.13 14.24
CA LYS A 178 5.94 -0.97 14.27
C LYS A 178 6.44 -0.25 13.03
N ASP A 179 7.51 0.51 13.20
CA ASP A 179 8.24 1.14 12.09
C ASP A 179 9.15 0.14 11.37
N ASN A 180 9.86 0.62 10.33
CA ASN A 180 10.82 -0.19 9.54
C ASN A 180 11.97 -0.78 10.35
N ASN A 181 12.19 -0.33 11.59
CA ASN A 181 13.23 -0.82 12.48
C ASN A 181 12.66 -1.79 13.52
N GLY A 182 11.38 -2.12 13.44
CA GLY A 182 10.68 -2.98 14.39
C GLY A 182 10.32 -2.30 15.72
N ASN A 183 10.44 -0.97 15.84
CA ASN A 183 10.06 -0.24 17.04
C ASN A 183 8.56 0.06 17.01
N GLN A 184 7.89 -0.25 18.13
CA GLN A 184 6.49 0.14 18.31
C GLN A 184 6.35 1.67 18.31
N LYS A 185 5.33 2.18 17.61
CA LYS A 185 5.02 3.60 17.53
C LYS A 185 3.52 3.86 17.60
N GLU A 186 3.18 5.07 18.01
CA GLU A 186 1.83 5.60 17.87
C GLU A 186 1.48 5.75 16.39
N LEU A 187 0.23 5.45 16.03
CA LEU A 187 -0.19 5.34 14.64
C LEU A 187 -0.07 6.66 13.87
N MET A 188 -0.50 7.79 14.45
CA MET A 188 -0.49 9.07 13.72
C MET A 188 0.91 9.54 13.30
N PRO A 189 1.92 9.55 14.19
CA PRO A 189 3.31 9.80 13.78
C PRO A 189 3.80 8.79 12.74
N LEU A 190 3.44 7.53 12.88
CA LEU A 190 3.86 6.47 11.96
C LEU A 190 3.30 6.69 10.53
N LEU A 191 2.03 7.06 10.38
CA LEU A 191 1.45 7.40 9.08
C LEU A 191 2.19 8.56 8.40
N LYS A 192 2.63 9.55 9.18
CA LYS A 192 3.42 10.68 8.64
C LYS A 192 4.81 10.25 8.15
N GLU A 193 5.41 9.22 8.74
CA GLU A 193 6.69 8.65 8.24
C GLU A 193 6.54 8.03 6.84
N TYR A 194 5.30 7.71 6.44
CA TYR A 194 4.96 7.28 5.08
C TYR A 194 4.45 8.43 4.19
N ASP A 195 4.72 9.70 4.56
CA ASP A 195 4.25 10.89 3.84
C ASP A 195 2.72 10.95 3.69
N MET A 196 1.97 10.29 4.54
CA MET A 196 0.53 10.47 4.61
C MET A 196 0.19 11.80 5.27
N ASN A 197 -0.80 12.49 4.73
CA ASN A 197 -1.20 13.82 5.16
C ASN A 197 -2.69 13.93 5.49
N ALA A 198 -3.43 12.82 5.43
CA ALA A 198 -4.85 12.77 5.73
C ALA A 198 -5.25 11.43 6.35
N VAL A 199 -6.37 11.45 7.08
CA VAL A 199 -7.07 10.24 7.54
C VAL A 199 -8.53 10.28 7.12
N ARG A 200 -9.11 9.10 6.93
CA ARG A 200 -10.55 8.90 6.75
C ARG A 200 -11.12 8.21 7.97
N LEU A 201 -12.23 8.73 8.50
CA LEU A 201 -12.87 8.28 9.73
C LEU A 201 -14.34 8.01 9.47
N ARG A 202 -14.76 6.80 9.72
CA ARG A 202 -16.16 6.34 9.67
C ARG A 202 -16.91 6.75 10.92
N VAL A 203 -18.18 7.11 10.78
CA VAL A 203 -19.12 7.28 11.88
C VAL A 203 -20.45 6.61 11.57
N TRP A 204 -21.00 5.91 12.57
CA TRP A 204 -22.34 5.32 12.57
C TRP A 204 -23.29 6.12 13.43
N VAL A 205 -24.60 5.83 13.34
CA VAL A 205 -25.63 6.61 14.03
C VAL A 205 -25.76 6.17 15.49
N ASN A 206 -26.00 4.89 15.73
CA ASN A 206 -26.14 4.32 17.08
C ASN A 206 -25.56 2.90 17.13
N PRO A 207 -24.24 2.77 17.16
CA PRO A 207 -23.56 1.46 17.06
C PRO A 207 -23.60 0.63 18.35
N GLU A 208 -24.02 1.19 19.51
CA GLU A 208 -23.97 0.50 20.81
C GLU A 208 -24.76 -0.82 20.82
N ASN A 209 -25.92 -0.84 20.18
CA ASN A 209 -26.81 -2.00 20.14
C ASN A 209 -26.56 -2.90 18.92
N SER A 210 -25.50 -2.65 18.15
CA SER A 210 -25.10 -3.41 16.99
C SER A 210 -23.90 -4.31 17.30
N VAL A 211 -23.48 -5.13 16.31
CA VAL A 211 -22.21 -5.88 16.38
C VAL A 211 -20.97 -4.98 16.41
N ALA A 212 -21.12 -3.66 16.23
CA ALA A 212 -20.07 -2.67 16.41
C ALA A 212 -19.74 -2.44 17.89
N ASN A 213 -20.66 -2.75 18.78
CA ASN A 213 -20.47 -2.66 20.23
C ASN A 213 -19.92 -1.28 20.69
N GLY A 214 -20.50 -0.21 20.16
CA GLY A 214 -20.15 1.18 20.47
C GLY A 214 -19.00 1.79 19.65
N TRP A 215 -18.19 0.99 18.94
CA TRP A 215 -17.12 1.54 18.11
C TRP A 215 -17.64 2.36 16.93
N CYS A 216 -16.93 3.41 16.59
CA CYS A 216 -17.29 4.37 15.51
C CYS A 216 -18.59 5.15 15.79
N ASP A 217 -18.95 5.35 17.05
CA ASP A 217 -19.90 6.39 17.44
C ASP A 217 -19.26 7.80 17.37
N ILE A 218 -20.00 8.82 17.78
CA ILE A 218 -19.53 10.21 17.76
C ILE A 218 -18.36 10.41 18.75
N ASP A 219 -18.38 9.79 19.92
CA ASP A 219 -17.34 9.95 20.94
C ASP A 219 -16.03 9.29 20.49
N ASP A 220 -16.11 8.10 19.92
CA ASP A 220 -14.94 7.40 19.34
C ASP A 220 -14.39 8.14 18.11
N LEU A 221 -15.26 8.70 17.26
CA LEU A 221 -14.86 9.59 16.18
C LEU A 221 -14.07 10.80 16.70
N VAL A 222 -14.60 11.52 17.71
CA VAL A 222 -13.94 12.71 18.28
C VAL A 222 -12.58 12.37 18.85
N LYS A 223 -12.43 11.20 19.51
CA LYS A 223 -11.13 10.72 20.00
C LYS A 223 -10.12 10.57 18.85
N LYS A 224 -10.47 9.85 17.79
CA LYS A 224 -9.60 9.64 16.61
C LYS A 224 -9.29 10.94 15.87
N ALA A 225 -10.31 11.77 15.68
CA ALA A 225 -10.16 13.07 15.01
C ALA A 225 -9.24 14.01 15.80
N THR A 226 -9.29 13.99 17.14
CA THR A 226 -8.39 14.79 17.98
C THR A 226 -6.93 14.37 17.76
N LEU A 227 -6.64 13.06 17.81
CA LEU A 227 -5.29 12.54 17.55
C LEU A 227 -4.78 12.90 16.15
N ALA A 228 -5.64 12.81 15.14
CA ALA A 228 -5.28 13.17 13.76
C ALA A 228 -5.01 14.68 13.62
N ASN A 229 -5.86 15.51 14.18
CA ASN A 229 -5.71 16.97 14.17
C ASN A 229 -4.43 17.42 14.88
N ASP A 230 -4.13 16.84 16.05
CA ASP A 230 -2.90 17.14 16.82
C ASP A 230 -1.65 16.73 16.05
N ALA A 231 -1.73 15.70 15.22
CA ALA A 231 -0.68 15.29 14.31
C ALA A 231 -0.60 16.16 13.03
N GLY A 232 -1.55 17.05 12.80
CA GLY A 232 -1.62 17.90 11.61
C GLY A 232 -2.02 17.15 10.35
N LEU A 233 -2.90 16.14 10.48
CA LEU A 233 -3.48 15.39 9.37
C LEU A 233 -4.85 15.99 8.99
N ASP A 234 -5.10 16.14 7.69
CA ASP A 234 -6.42 16.47 7.18
C ASP A 234 -7.42 15.34 7.49
N ILE A 235 -8.68 15.68 7.75
CA ILE A 235 -9.72 14.71 8.13
C ILE A 235 -10.79 14.63 7.04
N MET A 236 -11.08 13.41 6.60
CA MET A 236 -12.26 13.04 5.81
C MET A 236 -13.22 12.27 6.71
N LEU A 237 -14.45 12.75 6.85
CA LEU A 237 -15.53 12.00 7.50
C LEU A 237 -16.26 11.13 6.50
N CYS A 238 -16.62 9.91 6.93
CA CYS A 238 -17.51 9.02 6.20
C CYS A 238 -18.73 8.72 7.06
N ILE A 239 -19.85 9.38 6.78
CA ILE A 239 -21.09 9.19 7.53
C ILE A 239 -21.90 8.08 6.87
N HIS A 240 -22.06 6.93 7.57
CA HIS A 240 -22.78 5.79 7.00
C HIS A 240 -24.32 5.92 7.04
N TYR A 241 -24.88 6.74 7.90
CA TYR A 241 -26.32 6.83 8.20
C TYR A 241 -26.97 5.47 8.47
N SER A 242 -26.26 4.63 9.21
CA SER A 242 -26.63 3.29 9.63
C SER A 242 -26.01 3.03 11.00
N ASP A 243 -26.50 2.05 11.74
CA ASP A 243 -25.90 1.61 13.00
C ASP A 243 -24.73 0.62 12.79
N TRP A 244 -24.52 0.20 11.56
CA TRP A 244 -23.48 -0.73 11.14
C TRP A 244 -23.05 -0.44 9.69
N TRP A 245 -22.31 -1.35 9.08
CA TRP A 245 -21.83 -1.19 7.71
C TRP A 245 -22.93 -0.82 6.72
N ALA A 246 -22.74 0.28 6.01
CA ALA A 246 -23.39 0.60 4.76
C ALA A 246 -22.39 0.38 3.62
N ASP A 247 -22.77 -0.43 2.64
CA ASP A 247 -21.96 -0.82 1.49
C ASP A 247 -22.86 -1.11 0.27
N PRO A 248 -22.34 -1.45 -0.91
CA PRO A 248 -23.17 -1.68 -2.09
C PRO A 248 -24.22 -2.79 -1.95
N GLY A 249 -24.02 -3.71 -1.01
CA GLY A 249 -24.95 -4.82 -0.74
C GLY A 249 -26.00 -4.52 0.34
N LYS A 250 -25.82 -3.45 1.12
CA LYS A 250 -26.71 -3.09 2.21
C LYS A 250 -26.59 -1.62 2.60
N GLN A 251 -27.75 -0.97 2.77
CA GLN A 251 -27.88 0.42 3.18
C GLN A 251 -29.01 0.53 4.22
N ASN A 252 -28.85 -0.23 5.31
CA ASN A 252 -29.88 -0.36 6.32
C ASN A 252 -30.10 0.97 7.04
N LYS A 253 -31.38 1.30 7.30
CA LYS A 253 -31.71 2.39 8.22
C LYS A 253 -31.20 2.05 9.62
N PRO A 254 -30.81 3.07 10.41
CA PRO A 254 -30.67 2.90 11.85
C PRO A 254 -31.96 2.36 12.47
N ASP A 255 -31.86 1.52 13.49
CA ASP A 255 -33.03 0.94 14.17
C ASP A 255 -34.01 2.00 14.63
N ALA A 256 -33.51 3.12 15.15
CA ALA A 256 -34.34 4.25 15.57
C ALA A 256 -35.12 4.92 14.43
N TRP A 257 -34.70 4.71 13.16
CA TRP A 257 -35.30 5.36 11.99
C TRP A 257 -36.14 4.42 11.12
N ILE A 258 -36.31 3.14 11.52
CA ILE A 258 -36.99 2.11 10.70
C ILE A 258 -38.41 2.57 10.29
N ASN A 259 -39.15 3.19 11.21
CA ASN A 259 -40.54 3.59 11.00
C ASN A 259 -40.69 5.06 10.53
N TYR A 260 -39.58 5.74 10.22
CA TYR A 260 -39.67 7.15 9.81
C TYR A 260 -40.23 7.28 8.40
N SER A 261 -41.09 8.28 8.22
CA SER A 261 -41.48 8.76 6.90
C SER A 261 -40.29 9.37 6.16
N VAL A 262 -40.42 9.60 4.85
CA VAL A 262 -39.38 10.24 4.04
C VAL A 262 -38.92 11.56 4.64
N SER A 263 -39.85 12.43 5.03
CA SER A 263 -39.53 13.73 5.64
C SER A 263 -38.84 13.61 7.00
N GLN A 264 -39.21 12.61 7.80
CA GLN A 264 -38.51 12.33 9.07
C GLN A 264 -37.09 11.81 8.82
N LEU A 265 -36.86 10.98 7.76
CA LEU A 265 -35.54 10.53 7.36
C LEU A 265 -34.66 11.68 6.85
N GLU A 266 -35.21 12.61 6.05
CA GLU A 266 -34.50 13.84 5.64
C GLU A 266 -34.04 14.63 6.87
N THR A 267 -34.93 14.84 7.84
CA THR A 267 -34.60 15.53 9.09
C THR A 267 -33.55 14.77 9.90
N ALA A 268 -33.66 13.46 10.00
CA ALA A 268 -32.70 12.61 10.75
C ALA A 268 -31.30 12.62 10.13
N VAL A 269 -31.20 12.55 8.81
CA VAL A 269 -29.94 12.69 8.08
C VAL A 269 -29.26 14.04 8.34
N ALA A 270 -30.07 15.13 8.23
CA ALA A 270 -29.55 16.47 8.48
C ALA A 270 -29.10 16.64 9.94
N ASN A 271 -29.91 16.23 10.90
CA ASN A 271 -29.59 16.35 12.33
C ASN A 271 -28.33 15.56 12.70
N HIS A 272 -28.24 14.27 12.31
CA HIS A 272 -27.05 13.46 12.60
C HIS A 272 -25.79 14.07 12.00
N THR A 273 -25.88 14.62 10.78
CA THR A 273 -24.75 15.34 10.16
C THR A 273 -24.32 16.55 11.01
N ILE A 274 -25.26 17.35 11.47
CA ILE A 274 -25.01 18.50 12.34
C ILE A 274 -24.43 18.07 13.70
N ASP A 275 -24.97 17.01 14.30
CA ASP A 275 -24.49 16.49 15.59
C ASP A 275 -23.02 16.06 15.50
N VAL A 276 -22.65 15.30 14.45
CA VAL A 276 -21.27 14.89 14.20
C VAL A 276 -20.34 16.10 14.04
N LEU A 277 -20.72 17.08 13.20
CA LEU A 277 -19.91 18.27 12.96
C LEU A 277 -19.81 19.15 14.21
N THR A 278 -20.90 19.26 14.98
CA THR A 278 -20.93 20.01 16.26
C THR A 278 -19.98 19.38 17.28
N ALA A 279 -20.00 18.05 17.40
CA ALA A 279 -19.12 17.34 18.32
C ALA A 279 -17.63 17.59 17.99
N LEU A 280 -17.25 17.55 16.72
CA LEU A 280 -15.90 17.90 16.29
C LEU A 280 -15.55 19.37 16.55
N ASN A 281 -16.50 20.28 16.29
CA ASN A 281 -16.30 21.71 16.50
C ASN A 281 -16.07 22.06 17.98
N THR A 282 -16.61 21.27 18.94
CA THR A 282 -16.31 21.45 20.39
C THR A 282 -14.82 21.29 20.70
N LYS A 283 -14.07 20.61 19.81
CA LYS A 283 -12.62 20.44 19.86
C LYS A 283 -11.88 21.35 18.88
N SER A 284 -12.55 22.32 18.27
CA SER A 284 -12.02 23.20 17.22
C SER A 284 -11.50 22.41 16.00
N ILE A 285 -12.11 21.28 15.71
CA ILE A 285 -11.76 20.43 14.55
C ILE A 285 -12.77 20.70 13.44
N THR A 286 -12.29 21.10 12.26
CA THR A 286 -13.07 21.22 11.03
C THR A 286 -12.59 20.17 10.05
N PRO A 287 -13.42 19.19 9.67
CA PRO A 287 -13.04 18.21 8.66
C PRO A 287 -12.90 18.90 7.30
N LYS A 288 -11.93 18.49 6.51
CA LYS A 288 -11.73 19.02 5.16
C LYS A 288 -12.78 18.49 4.18
N TRP A 289 -13.19 17.24 4.36
CA TRP A 289 -14.16 16.55 3.52
C TRP A 289 -15.19 15.78 4.35
N VAL A 290 -16.42 15.72 3.84
CA VAL A 290 -17.51 14.91 4.41
C VAL A 290 -18.18 14.11 3.31
N GLN A 291 -18.15 12.79 3.42
CA GLN A 291 -18.90 11.87 2.57
C GLN A 291 -20.34 11.77 3.07
N ILE A 292 -21.29 11.99 2.16
CA ILE A 292 -22.71 11.85 2.42
C ILE A 292 -23.14 10.43 2.07
N GLY A 293 -23.11 9.56 3.08
CA GLY A 293 -23.25 8.12 2.91
C GLY A 293 -21.93 7.43 2.50
N ASN A 294 -21.95 6.12 2.50
CA ASN A 294 -20.85 5.26 2.06
C ASN A 294 -21.30 4.33 0.94
N GLU A 295 -20.60 4.38 -0.19
CA GLU A 295 -20.84 3.47 -1.34
C GLU A 295 -22.31 3.36 -1.74
N THR A 296 -22.96 4.50 -1.93
CA THR A 296 -24.40 4.62 -2.18
C THR A 296 -24.79 4.26 -3.62
N ASN A 297 -24.24 3.15 -4.13
CA ASN A 297 -24.39 2.69 -5.52
C ASN A 297 -25.85 2.57 -5.96
N ASP A 298 -26.70 2.06 -5.10
CA ASP A 298 -28.14 1.89 -5.32
C ASP A 298 -28.98 2.68 -4.29
N GLY A 299 -28.48 3.87 -3.93
CA GLY A 299 -29.14 4.72 -2.95
C GLY A 299 -28.71 4.44 -1.52
N MET A 300 -29.46 4.97 -0.54
CA MET A 300 -29.22 4.85 0.89
C MET A 300 -30.53 4.71 1.68
N LEU A 301 -30.44 4.29 2.94
CA LEU A 301 -31.63 4.12 3.84
C LEU A 301 -32.70 3.21 3.22
N TRP A 302 -32.27 2.00 2.85
CA TRP A 302 -33.15 1.02 2.18
C TRP A 302 -34.31 0.57 3.12
N ASP A 303 -35.50 0.18 2.55
CA ASP A 303 -35.83 0.23 1.09
C ASP A 303 -36.25 1.64 0.63
N THR A 304 -36.48 2.59 1.56
CA THR A 304 -37.07 3.90 1.28
C THR A 304 -36.31 4.70 0.24
N GLY A 305 -34.99 4.68 0.28
CA GLY A 305 -34.11 5.39 -0.68
C GLY A 305 -33.38 4.48 -1.64
N LYS A 306 -33.87 3.25 -1.89
CA LYS A 306 -33.29 2.32 -2.85
C LYS A 306 -33.64 2.71 -4.28
N ALA A 307 -32.65 3.11 -5.08
CA ALA A 307 -32.87 3.69 -6.40
C ALA A 307 -33.43 2.68 -7.42
N SER A 308 -32.93 1.43 -7.41
CA SER A 308 -33.37 0.40 -8.37
C SER A 308 -34.82 -0.03 -8.23
N THR A 309 -35.43 0.13 -7.07
CA THR A 309 -36.82 -0.28 -6.79
C THR A 309 -37.77 0.89 -6.56
N GLY A 310 -37.28 1.96 -5.91
CA GLY A 310 -38.08 3.14 -5.56
C GLY A 310 -37.82 4.37 -6.42
N GLY A 311 -36.88 4.31 -7.35
CA GLY A 311 -36.42 5.46 -8.13
C GLY A 311 -35.55 6.41 -7.28
N PHE A 312 -35.00 7.42 -7.93
CA PHE A 312 -34.01 8.32 -7.34
C PHE A 312 -34.58 9.42 -6.44
N ALA A 313 -35.91 9.66 -6.43
CA ALA A 313 -36.48 10.82 -5.77
C ALA A 313 -36.19 10.88 -4.27
N ASN A 314 -36.36 9.79 -3.53
CA ASN A 314 -36.07 9.74 -2.09
C ASN A 314 -34.57 9.76 -1.82
N TYR A 315 -33.77 9.05 -2.64
CA TYR A 315 -32.32 9.06 -2.52
C TYR A 315 -31.76 10.49 -2.71
N ALA A 316 -32.21 11.21 -3.73
CA ALA A 316 -31.83 12.61 -3.96
C ALA A 316 -32.16 13.52 -2.77
N LYS A 317 -33.33 13.33 -2.10
CA LYS A 317 -33.71 14.07 -0.90
C LYS A 317 -32.72 13.79 0.25
N PHE A 318 -32.34 12.54 0.48
CA PHE A 318 -31.40 12.20 1.57
C PHE A 318 -30.01 12.75 1.32
N ILE A 319 -29.51 12.67 0.07
CA ILE A 319 -28.23 13.30 -0.30
C ILE A 319 -28.30 14.82 -0.09
N ASN A 320 -29.42 15.46 -0.51
CA ASN A 320 -29.62 16.90 -0.28
C ASN A 320 -29.62 17.24 1.20
N ALA A 321 -30.32 16.46 2.03
CA ALA A 321 -30.38 16.69 3.47
C ALA A 321 -28.98 16.70 4.11
N GLY A 322 -28.16 15.71 3.83
CA GLY A 322 -26.80 15.64 4.34
C GLY A 322 -25.90 16.75 3.78
N ALA A 323 -25.88 16.94 2.46
CA ALA A 323 -25.04 17.94 1.83
C ALA A 323 -25.40 19.37 2.27
N ASN A 324 -26.69 19.69 2.36
CA ASN A 324 -27.16 21.00 2.84
C ASN A 324 -26.79 21.22 4.31
N ALA A 325 -26.90 20.18 5.15
CA ALA A 325 -26.50 20.27 6.55
C ALA A 325 -24.99 20.63 6.67
N VAL A 326 -24.14 19.99 5.90
CA VAL A 326 -22.69 20.34 5.85
C VAL A 326 -22.49 21.78 5.40
N LYS A 327 -23.10 22.19 4.27
CA LYS A 327 -22.92 23.54 3.70
C LYS A 327 -23.49 24.63 4.56
N THR A 328 -24.54 24.35 5.31
CA THR A 328 -25.15 25.29 6.30
C THR A 328 -24.26 25.41 7.53
N PHE A 329 -23.65 24.32 7.98
CA PHE A 329 -22.72 24.31 9.11
C PHE A 329 -21.45 25.09 8.80
N ASP A 330 -20.77 24.72 7.72
CA ASP A 330 -19.59 25.42 7.20
C ASP A 330 -19.47 25.19 5.68
N SER A 331 -19.63 26.24 4.89
CA SER A 331 -19.59 26.17 3.43
C SER A 331 -18.19 25.83 2.87
N SER A 332 -17.14 25.96 3.66
CA SER A 332 -15.76 25.64 3.26
C SER A 332 -15.51 24.12 3.23
N ILE A 333 -16.26 23.33 4.00
CA ILE A 333 -16.15 21.87 4.03
C ILE A 333 -16.60 21.32 2.67
N LYS A 334 -15.75 20.49 2.05
CA LYS A 334 -16.06 19.83 0.78
C LYS A 334 -16.92 18.59 1.00
N THR A 335 -18.01 18.48 0.25
CA THR A 335 -18.90 17.32 0.30
C THR A 335 -18.58 16.32 -0.80
N ILE A 336 -18.71 15.03 -0.49
CA ILE A 336 -18.37 13.93 -1.39
C ILE A 336 -19.59 13.03 -1.59
N LEU A 337 -19.96 12.77 -2.85
CA LEU A 337 -20.80 11.63 -3.23
C LEU A 337 -19.90 10.43 -3.46
N HIS A 338 -20.07 9.35 -2.71
CA HIS A 338 -19.20 8.18 -2.75
C HIS A 338 -19.90 6.95 -3.34
N LEU A 339 -19.28 6.37 -4.39
CA LEU A 339 -19.73 5.14 -5.04
C LEU A 339 -18.57 4.12 -5.11
N ALA A 340 -18.92 2.84 -4.96
CA ALA A 340 -17.99 1.72 -5.16
C ALA A 340 -17.79 1.39 -6.65
N ASN A 341 -16.87 0.44 -6.91
CA ASN A 341 -16.56 -0.07 -8.24
C ASN A 341 -16.11 1.04 -9.20
N GLY A 342 -15.02 1.74 -8.84
CA GLY A 342 -14.48 2.87 -9.58
C GLY A 342 -14.16 2.59 -11.05
N ASP A 343 -13.99 1.32 -11.41
CA ASP A 343 -13.78 0.82 -12.77
C ASP A 343 -15.09 0.75 -13.61
N ASN A 344 -16.27 0.87 -12.97
CA ASN A 344 -17.57 0.74 -13.64
C ASN A 344 -18.20 2.09 -14.00
N ASN A 345 -17.76 2.72 -15.08
CA ASN A 345 -18.28 4.02 -15.55
C ASN A 345 -19.80 4.04 -15.75
N ALA A 346 -20.39 2.94 -16.24
CA ALA A 346 -21.84 2.87 -16.48
C ALA A 346 -22.63 3.01 -15.17
N LEU A 347 -22.18 2.41 -14.08
CA LEU A 347 -22.78 2.56 -12.74
C LEU A 347 -22.76 4.02 -12.29
N TYR A 348 -21.63 4.70 -12.43
CA TYR A 348 -21.50 6.11 -12.04
C TYR A 348 -22.43 7.01 -12.83
N ARG A 349 -22.50 6.82 -14.15
CA ARG A 349 -23.44 7.59 -14.98
C ARG A 349 -24.88 7.33 -14.60
N TRP A 350 -25.27 6.07 -14.42
CA TRP A 350 -26.62 5.71 -14.02
C TRP A 350 -27.01 6.37 -12.68
N ASN A 351 -26.13 6.32 -11.68
CA ASN A 351 -26.39 6.87 -10.36
C ASN A 351 -26.48 8.40 -10.41
N ILE A 352 -25.47 9.07 -10.96
CA ILE A 352 -25.39 10.54 -10.95
C ILE A 352 -26.44 11.17 -11.87
N ASP A 353 -26.66 10.65 -13.07
CA ASP A 353 -27.72 11.14 -13.98
C ASP A 353 -29.10 10.94 -13.36
N GLY A 354 -29.31 9.82 -12.66
CA GLY A 354 -30.53 9.55 -11.88
C GLY A 354 -30.75 10.56 -10.76
N LEU A 355 -29.73 10.87 -9.98
CA LEU A 355 -29.78 11.89 -8.94
C LEU A 355 -30.11 13.29 -9.49
N ILE A 356 -29.39 13.69 -10.56
CA ILE A 356 -29.58 15.00 -11.20
C ILE A 356 -31.02 15.14 -11.72
N SER A 357 -31.51 14.10 -12.42
CA SER A 357 -32.87 14.09 -12.97
C SER A 357 -33.98 14.09 -11.91
N ASN A 358 -33.64 13.77 -10.64
CA ASN A 358 -34.56 13.72 -9.52
C ASN A 358 -34.34 14.81 -8.47
N GLY A 359 -33.67 15.89 -8.83
CA GLY A 359 -33.60 17.11 -8.05
C GLY A 359 -32.53 17.12 -6.97
N VAL A 360 -31.42 16.36 -7.12
CA VAL A 360 -30.28 16.56 -6.26
C VAL A 360 -29.69 17.96 -6.50
N MET A 361 -29.39 18.69 -5.44
CA MET A 361 -28.69 19.98 -5.51
C MET A 361 -27.21 19.73 -5.77
N PHE A 362 -26.89 19.44 -7.03
CA PHE A 362 -25.56 19.02 -7.44
C PHE A 362 -24.48 20.10 -7.20
N SER A 363 -24.88 21.38 -7.02
CA SER A 363 -24.01 22.46 -6.58
C SER A 363 -23.42 22.25 -5.19
N ASN A 364 -24.14 21.55 -4.32
CA ASN A 364 -23.73 21.26 -2.94
C ASN A 364 -22.95 19.94 -2.80
N LEU A 365 -22.67 19.26 -3.91
CA LEU A 365 -21.75 18.14 -3.99
C LEU A 365 -20.49 18.63 -4.72
N ASP A 366 -19.36 18.64 -4.03
CA ASP A 366 -18.11 19.17 -4.58
C ASP A 366 -17.32 18.10 -5.34
N ILE A 367 -17.31 16.85 -4.82
CA ILE A 367 -16.39 15.78 -5.23
C ILE A 367 -17.19 14.51 -5.52
N ILE A 368 -16.79 13.79 -6.56
CA ILE A 368 -17.20 12.40 -6.78
C ILE A 368 -16.09 11.51 -6.23
N GLY A 369 -16.41 10.72 -5.20
CA GLY A 369 -15.53 9.75 -4.55
C GLY A 369 -15.71 8.36 -5.12
N LEU A 370 -14.59 7.65 -5.32
CA LEU A 370 -14.55 6.31 -5.89
C LEU A 370 -13.86 5.33 -4.95
N SER A 371 -14.37 4.08 -4.87
CA SER A 371 -13.64 2.93 -4.30
C SER A 371 -13.12 2.02 -5.38
N LEU A 372 -11.95 1.39 -5.14
CA LEU A 372 -11.40 0.36 -6.02
C LEU A 372 -10.73 -0.77 -5.22
N TYR A 373 -11.23 -2.00 -5.42
CA TYR A 373 -10.72 -3.22 -4.81
C TYR A 373 -10.53 -4.31 -5.88
N PRO A 374 -9.43 -4.27 -6.66
CA PRO A 374 -9.20 -5.25 -7.71
C PRO A 374 -8.97 -6.65 -7.15
N SER A 375 -9.35 -7.67 -7.91
CA SER A 375 -8.96 -9.05 -7.65
C SER A 375 -7.48 -9.27 -7.96
N LEU A 376 -6.93 -10.39 -7.46
CA LEU A 376 -5.56 -10.81 -7.76
C LEU A 376 -5.34 -10.88 -9.28
N GLY A 377 -4.25 -10.28 -9.75
CA GLY A 377 -3.85 -10.27 -11.16
C GLY A 377 -4.57 -9.24 -12.05
N GLU A 378 -5.67 -8.63 -11.60
CA GLU A 378 -6.45 -7.70 -12.42
C GLU A 378 -6.16 -6.21 -12.15
N TRP A 379 -5.33 -5.91 -11.18
CA TRP A 379 -5.15 -4.55 -10.65
C TRP A 379 -4.80 -3.52 -11.75
N LYS A 380 -3.94 -3.88 -12.69
CA LYS A 380 -3.53 -2.97 -13.77
C LYS A 380 -4.71 -2.56 -14.65
N LEU A 381 -5.48 -3.54 -15.12
CA LEU A 381 -6.67 -3.30 -15.95
C LEU A 381 -7.68 -2.44 -15.18
N LYS A 382 -7.97 -2.80 -13.93
CA LYS A 382 -8.96 -2.09 -13.11
C LYS A 382 -8.55 -0.66 -12.78
N VAL A 383 -7.27 -0.40 -12.59
CA VAL A 383 -6.75 0.97 -12.43
C VAL A 383 -6.87 1.77 -13.74
N ASP A 384 -6.58 1.16 -14.90
CA ASP A 384 -6.74 1.82 -16.20
C ASP A 384 -8.21 2.16 -16.49
N GLU A 385 -9.15 1.25 -16.20
CA GLU A 385 -10.60 1.49 -16.30
C GLU A 385 -11.04 2.61 -15.35
N THR A 386 -10.57 2.60 -14.10
CA THR A 386 -10.83 3.65 -13.10
C THR A 386 -10.28 5.00 -13.56
N TYR A 387 -9.08 5.03 -14.11
CA TYR A 387 -8.49 6.26 -14.66
C TYR A 387 -9.38 6.87 -15.75
N ASN A 388 -9.88 6.05 -16.67
CA ASN A 388 -10.79 6.51 -17.72
C ASN A 388 -12.12 7.02 -17.13
N ASN A 389 -12.61 6.37 -16.07
CA ASN A 389 -13.80 6.83 -15.36
C ASN A 389 -13.56 8.18 -14.67
N LEU A 390 -12.43 8.37 -13.99
CA LEU A 390 -12.07 9.67 -13.40
C LEU A 390 -12.11 10.80 -14.41
N LEU A 391 -11.55 10.59 -15.62
CA LEU A 391 -11.54 11.58 -16.70
C LEU A 391 -12.96 11.88 -17.23
N ASP A 392 -13.78 10.84 -17.42
CA ASP A 392 -15.15 11.00 -17.88
C ASP A 392 -16.00 11.78 -16.87
N LEU A 393 -15.92 11.43 -15.58
CA LEU A 393 -16.68 12.07 -14.52
C LEU A 393 -16.36 13.56 -14.37
N GLN A 394 -15.09 13.92 -14.45
CA GLN A 394 -14.68 15.33 -14.44
C GLN A 394 -15.25 16.08 -15.65
N THR A 395 -15.12 15.51 -16.85
CA THR A 395 -15.56 16.15 -18.09
C THR A 395 -17.08 16.27 -18.14
N ARG A 396 -17.79 15.20 -17.78
CA ARG A 396 -19.25 15.12 -17.86
C ARG A 396 -19.96 15.99 -16.83
N TYR A 397 -19.46 15.96 -15.58
CA TYR A 397 -20.18 16.56 -14.46
C TYR A 397 -19.54 17.85 -13.94
N ASN A 398 -18.37 18.21 -14.47
CA ASN A 398 -17.58 19.36 -14.01
C ASN A 398 -17.37 19.34 -12.49
N LYS A 399 -16.97 18.16 -11.96
CA LYS A 399 -16.69 17.93 -10.53
C LYS A 399 -15.27 17.45 -10.31
N GLU A 400 -14.74 17.77 -9.12
CA GLU A 400 -13.51 17.16 -8.65
C GLU A 400 -13.74 15.66 -8.41
N VAL A 401 -12.67 14.86 -8.51
CA VAL A 401 -12.71 13.40 -8.30
C VAL A 401 -11.63 12.98 -7.30
N MET A 402 -11.90 11.91 -6.56
CA MET A 402 -10.99 11.40 -5.54
C MET A 402 -11.13 9.90 -5.35
N MET A 403 -10.04 9.18 -5.23
CA MET A 403 -10.05 7.79 -4.74
C MET A 403 -10.16 7.83 -3.22
N VAL A 404 -11.38 7.65 -2.71
CA VAL A 404 -11.66 7.75 -1.26
C VAL A 404 -11.51 6.43 -0.53
N GLU A 405 -11.47 5.32 -1.27
CA GLU A 405 -11.12 4.00 -0.78
C GLU A 405 -10.35 3.21 -1.83
N VAL A 406 -9.21 2.64 -1.45
CA VAL A 406 -8.52 1.62 -2.24
C VAL A 406 -8.01 0.52 -1.32
N GLY A 407 -7.93 -0.70 -1.83
CA GLY A 407 -7.33 -1.82 -1.14
C GLY A 407 -6.99 -2.94 -2.10
N TYR A 408 -5.96 -3.72 -1.78
CA TYR A 408 -5.55 -4.87 -2.57
C TYR A 408 -5.22 -6.03 -1.64
N PRO A 409 -5.49 -7.31 -2.03
CA PRO A 409 -5.14 -8.46 -1.20
C PRO A 409 -3.68 -8.44 -0.77
N ASN A 410 -3.42 -8.75 0.50
CA ASN A 410 -2.08 -8.68 1.11
C ASN A 410 -1.30 -10.00 1.05
N ASP A 411 -1.68 -10.89 0.14
CA ASP A 411 -0.96 -12.14 -0.12
C ASP A 411 0.47 -11.89 -0.64
N ASN A 412 0.68 -10.72 -1.27
CA ASN A 412 1.98 -10.27 -1.71
C ASN A 412 2.08 -8.74 -1.63
N PHE A 413 2.81 -8.22 -0.66
CA PHE A 413 2.97 -6.79 -0.42
C PHE A 413 3.72 -6.05 -1.54
N ASP A 414 4.56 -6.73 -2.32
CA ASP A 414 5.22 -6.15 -3.49
C ASP A 414 4.20 -5.79 -4.58
N VAL A 415 3.22 -6.66 -4.79
CA VAL A 415 2.11 -6.38 -5.73
C VAL A 415 1.23 -5.27 -5.19
N THR A 416 0.94 -5.27 -3.89
CA THR A 416 0.17 -4.19 -3.23
C THR A 416 0.88 -2.84 -3.37
N TYR A 417 2.20 -2.79 -3.15
CA TYR A 417 3.03 -1.62 -3.39
C TYR A 417 2.87 -1.12 -4.83
N GLN A 418 2.99 -2.02 -5.81
CA GLN A 418 2.95 -1.63 -7.22
C GLN A 418 1.57 -1.17 -7.66
N PHE A 419 0.51 -1.81 -7.15
CA PHE A 419 -0.87 -1.35 -7.32
C PHE A 419 -1.05 0.09 -6.80
N LEU A 420 -0.56 0.38 -5.60
CA LEU A 420 -0.67 1.70 -4.99
C LEU A 420 0.11 2.76 -5.77
N ILE A 421 1.35 2.48 -6.17
CA ILE A 421 2.15 3.38 -7.04
C ILE A 421 1.38 3.71 -8.31
N TYR A 422 0.79 2.68 -8.95
CA TYR A 422 0.05 2.86 -10.21
C TYR A 422 -1.23 3.68 -9.99
N MET A 423 -1.99 3.40 -8.92
CA MET A 423 -3.21 4.12 -8.59
C MET A 423 -2.93 5.60 -8.25
N ILE A 424 -1.89 5.85 -7.44
CA ILE A 424 -1.48 7.21 -7.09
C ILE A 424 -1.09 7.99 -8.35
N GLU A 425 -0.28 7.42 -9.22
CA GLU A 425 0.16 8.08 -10.46
C GLU A 425 -1.01 8.35 -11.40
N LYS A 426 -1.90 7.39 -11.61
CA LYS A 426 -3.11 7.57 -12.45
C LYS A 426 -4.05 8.60 -11.87
N THR A 427 -4.21 8.65 -10.56
CA THR A 427 -5.00 9.70 -9.88
C THR A 427 -4.39 11.08 -10.10
N LYS A 428 -3.06 11.22 -10.02
CA LYS A 428 -2.36 12.48 -10.32
C LYS A 428 -2.54 12.91 -11.77
N GLN A 429 -2.42 11.98 -12.72
CA GLN A 429 -2.62 12.22 -14.15
C GLN A 429 -4.06 12.64 -14.47
N ALA A 430 -5.03 12.07 -13.78
CA ALA A 430 -6.44 12.46 -13.89
C ALA A 430 -6.78 13.76 -13.16
N ASN A 431 -5.81 14.48 -12.59
CA ASN A 431 -6.09 15.63 -11.73
C ASN A 431 -6.96 15.32 -10.51
N GLY A 432 -7.00 14.07 -10.05
CA GLY A 432 -7.71 13.68 -8.84
C GLY A 432 -7.09 14.31 -7.59
N LEU A 433 -7.90 14.43 -6.53
CA LEU A 433 -7.52 15.14 -5.30
C LEU A 433 -6.71 14.29 -4.32
N GLY A 434 -6.86 12.97 -4.35
CA GLY A 434 -6.20 12.12 -3.37
C GLY A 434 -6.46 10.62 -3.57
N VAL A 435 -5.71 9.82 -2.81
CA VAL A 435 -5.88 8.37 -2.70
C VAL A 435 -5.86 8.00 -1.22
N PHE A 436 -6.89 7.29 -0.76
CA PHE A 436 -7.05 6.82 0.62
C PHE A 436 -7.04 5.30 0.65
N TYR A 437 -6.09 4.72 1.38
CA TYR A 437 -6.04 3.27 1.59
C TYR A 437 -7.01 2.91 2.72
N TRP A 438 -7.93 1.98 2.45
CA TRP A 438 -8.92 1.57 3.45
C TRP A 438 -8.33 0.57 4.44
N GLU A 439 -8.33 0.97 5.71
CA GLU A 439 -7.85 0.18 6.85
C GLU A 439 -6.48 -0.51 6.62
N PRO A 440 -5.45 0.23 6.14
CA PRO A 440 -4.12 -0.35 5.98
C PRO A 440 -3.56 -0.87 7.31
N ILE A 441 -4.07 -0.34 8.44
CA ILE A 441 -3.65 -0.64 9.79
C ILE A 441 -4.08 -2.02 10.29
N ALA A 442 -5.07 -2.64 9.63
CA ALA A 442 -5.57 -3.96 9.99
C ALA A 442 -4.52 -5.03 9.69
N HIS A 443 -4.16 -5.81 10.70
CA HIS A 443 -3.19 -6.90 10.58
C HIS A 443 -3.64 -8.11 11.39
N ASN A 444 -2.91 -9.22 11.30
CA ASN A 444 -3.23 -10.47 11.99
C ASN A 444 -4.68 -10.94 11.74
N ASN A 445 -5.12 -10.85 10.48
CA ASN A 445 -6.46 -11.26 10.06
C ASN A 445 -7.60 -10.58 10.85
N TRP A 446 -7.40 -9.32 11.30
CA TRP A 446 -8.40 -8.54 12.02
C TRP A 446 -9.74 -8.56 11.29
N ARG A 447 -10.81 -9.07 11.95
CA ARG A 447 -12.16 -9.22 11.39
C ARG A 447 -12.21 -9.90 10.01
N SER A 448 -11.29 -10.82 9.75
CA SER A 448 -11.12 -11.53 8.46
C SER A 448 -10.77 -10.59 7.29
N TYR A 449 -10.25 -9.40 7.55
CA TYR A 449 -9.80 -8.47 6.53
C TYR A 449 -8.39 -8.84 6.05
N ASN A 450 -8.25 -9.02 4.74
CA ASN A 450 -7.02 -9.47 4.08
C ASN A 450 -6.41 -8.43 3.14
N LYS A 451 -6.59 -7.14 3.43
CA LYS A 451 -6.02 -6.04 2.62
C LYS A 451 -5.28 -5.00 3.47
N GLY A 452 -4.91 -5.36 4.69
CA GLY A 452 -4.05 -4.51 5.53
C GLY A 452 -2.65 -4.40 4.95
N ALA A 453 -1.86 -3.45 5.45
CA ALA A 453 -0.52 -3.15 4.97
C ALA A 453 0.58 -3.33 6.03
N TRP A 454 0.25 -3.99 7.13
CA TRP A 454 1.20 -4.45 8.14
C TRP A 454 1.20 -5.98 8.21
N ASP A 455 2.35 -6.56 8.52
CA ASP A 455 2.49 -7.99 8.78
C ASP A 455 1.70 -8.42 10.03
N ALA A 456 1.44 -9.72 10.17
CA ALA A 456 0.61 -10.26 11.24
C ALA A 456 1.06 -9.89 12.67
N ASP A 457 2.34 -9.60 12.88
CA ASP A 457 2.91 -9.18 14.16
C ASP A 457 2.94 -7.66 14.36
N GLY A 458 2.32 -6.90 13.46
CA GLY A 458 2.32 -5.43 13.44
C GLY A 458 3.60 -4.82 12.87
N SER A 459 4.47 -5.60 12.23
CA SER A 459 5.66 -5.10 11.55
C SER A 459 5.30 -4.42 10.22
N HIS A 460 6.12 -3.45 9.84
CA HIS A 460 5.99 -2.74 8.58
C HIS A 460 6.08 -3.67 7.37
N SER A 461 5.21 -3.44 6.39
CA SER A 461 5.34 -4.02 5.06
C SER A 461 5.69 -2.97 4.01
N VAL A 462 6.29 -3.42 2.90
CA VAL A 462 6.67 -2.53 1.79
C VAL A 462 5.48 -1.83 1.11
N ALA A 463 4.24 -2.32 1.30
CA ALA A 463 3.04 -1.71 0.73
C ALA A 463 2.90 -0.23 1.11
N MET A 464 3.24 0.13 2.36
CA MET A 464 3.16 1.51 2.84
C MET A 464 4.20 2.44 2.22
N ASP A 465 5.33 1.90 1.75
CA ASP A 465 6.37 2.69 1.08
C ASP A 465 5.88 3.33 -0.22
N ALA A 466 4.79 2.82 -0.82
CA ALA A 466 4.15 3.42 -2.00
C ALA A 466 3.69 4.87 -1.77
N PHE A 467 3.42 5.26 -0.54
CA PHE A 467 3.01 6.62 -0.19
C PHE A 467 4.17 7.58 -0.01
N LYS A 468 5.41 7.10 0.17
CA LYS A 468 6.58 7.96 0.29
C LYS A 468 6.87 8.70 -1.01
N ASN A 469 7.23 9.97 -0.92
CA ASN A 469 7.54 10.78 -2.10
C ASN A 469 8.73 10.24 -2.89
N GLU A 470 9.67 9.59 -2.22
CA GLU A 470 10.85 8.98 -2.82
C GLU A 470 10.52 7.74 -3.67
N ALA A 471 9.47 7.00 -3.32
CA ALA A 471 9.01 5.84 -4.08
C ALA A 471 8.56 6.20 -5.51
N ILE A 472 8.00 7.40 -5.67
CA ILE A 472 7.46 7.88 -6.96
C ILE A 472 8.56 8.38 -7.89
N LEU A 473 9.73 8.71 -7.38
CA LEU A 473 10.78 9.34 -8.18
C LEU A 473 11.66 8.35 -8.94
N GLY A 474 11.51 7.02 -8.75
CA GLY A 474 12.42 6.01 -9.35
C GLY A 474 13.90 6.29 -9.02
N ILE A 475 14.14 7.28 -8.16
CA ILE A 475 15.45 7.57 -7.62
C ILE A 475 15.65 6.49 -6.57
N ASN A 476 16.59 5.59 -6.86
CA ASN A 476 17.09 4.64 -5.91
C ASN A 476 17.04 5.24 -4.50
N SER A 477 16.01 4.91 -3.73
CA SER A 477 16.19 4.89 -2.30
C SER A 477 17.20 3.77 -2.07
N ILE A 478 18.47 4.14 -2.19
CA ILE A 478 19.48 3.45 -1.44
C ILE A 478 18.83 3.36 -0.06
N ASN A 479 18.61 2.17 0.49
CA ASN A 479 18.61 1.97 1.92
C ASN A 479 20.01 2.38 2.38
N LEU A 480 20.25 3.68 2.37
CA LEU A 480 21.29 4.23 3.20
C LEU A 480 20.75 4.05 4.62
N PRO A 481 21.48 3.41 5.50
CA PRO A 481 21.26 3.56 6.92
C PRO A 481 21.08 5.06 7.14
N LEU A 482 20.05 5.52 7.91
CA LEU A 482 19.69 6.90 8.22
C LEU A 482 20.83 7.85 7.90
N GLU A 483 20.80 8.42 6.66
CA GLU A 483 22.00 9.03 6.15
C GLU A 483 22.39 10.17 7.05
N LYS A 484 23.59 10.10 7.55
CA LYS A 484 24.32 11.17 8.17
C LYS A 484 24.51 12.30 7.15
N THR A 485 23.40 12.91 6.71
CA THR A 485 23.45 14.05 5.80
C THR A 485 23.64 15.32 6.58
N PHE A 486 24.30 16.28 5.98
CA PHE A 486 24.37 17.63 6.52
C PHE A 486 24.00 18.66 5.46
N LYS A 487 23.46 19.78 5.92
CA LYS A 487 23.16 20.95 5.09
C LYS A 487 24.08 22.09 5.45
N ILE A 488 24.34 22.97 4.49
CA ILE A 488 25.12 24.19 4.67
C ILE A 488 24.27 25.36 4.18
N PHE A 489 24.05 26.34 5.06
CA PHE A 489 23.30 27.53 4.73
C PHE A 489 23.81 28.76 5.49
N PRO A 490 23.67 29.99 4.93
CA PRO A 490 23.21 30.25 3.58
C PRO A 490 24.20 29.76 2.52
N ASN A 491 23.70 29.41 1.35
CA ASN A 491 24.51 29.05 0.19
C ASN A 491 23.87 29.71 -1.06
N PRO A 492 24.51 30.72 -1.67
CA PRO A 492 25.85 31.28 -1.41
C PRO A 492 26.02 32.06 -0.09
N SER A 493 27.28 32.28 0.31
CA SER A 493 27.63 33.14 1.45
C SER A 493 29.02 33.80 1.32
N ASN A 494 29.22 34.91 2.08
CA ASN A 494 30.46 35.69 2.03
C ASN A 494 31.42 35.44 3.21
N SER A 495 30.93 35.17 4.41
CA SER A 495 31.77 35.17 5.61
C SER A 495 31.61 33.90 6.46
N SER A 496 30.41 33.45 6.66
CA SER A 496 30.12 32.27 7.48
C SER A 496 28.97 31.45 6.92
N VAL A 497 28.92 30.18 7.26
CA VAL A 497 27.84 29.26 6.98
C VAL A 497 27.50 28.44 8.21
N THR A 498 26.25 28.10 8.38
CA THR A 498 25.81 27.14 9.39
C THR A 498 25.80 25.75 8.78
N LEU A 499 26.53 24.82 9.42
CA LEU A 499 26.42 23.39 9.15
C LEU A 499 25.31 22.84 10.06
N SER A 500 24.34 22.15 9.47
CA SER A 500 23.28 21.45 10.18
C SER A 500 23.28 19.97 9.77
N ALA A 501 23.55 19.08 10.71
CA ALA A 501 23.57 17.63 10.48
C ALA A 501 22.27 16.99 10.97
N ASN A 502 21.74 16.04 10.22
CA ASN A 502 20.59 15.23 10.61
C ASN A 502 21.09 14.09 11.52
N HIS A 503 20.60 14.03 12.76
CA HIS A 503 20.69 12.91 13.70
C HIS A 503 22.06 12.53 14.31
N GLN A 504 23.22 12.92 13.79
CA GLN A 504 24.52 12.61 14.39
C GLN A 504 25.48 13.80 14.42
N LYS A 505 26.32 13.84 15.45
CA LYS A 505 27.39 14.85 15.55
C LYS A 505 28.45 14.60 14.48
N ILE A 506 28.67 15.57 13.61
CA ILE A 506 29.81 15.60 12.70
C ILE A 506 31.07 15.87 13.53
N GLN A 507 32.10 15.07 13.36
CA GLN A 507 33.37 15.27 14.07
C GLN A 507 34.26 16.27 13.33
N ILE A 508 34.46 16.05 12.03
CA ILE A 508 35.39 16.84 11.20
C ILE A 508 34.73 17.20 9.87
N LEU A 509 34.77 18.49 9.55
CA LEU A 509 34.41 19.03 8.25
C LEU A 509 35.69 19.37 7.46
N LYS A 510 35.82 18.92 6.23
CA LYS A 510 36.89 19.27 5.28
C LYS A 510 36.32 20.04 4.10
N ILE A 511 36.95 21.13 3.73
CA ILE A 511 36.56 22.02 2.64
C ILE A 511 37.58 21.94 1.52
N TYR A 512 37.15 21.55 0.32
CA TYR A 512 38.00 21.39 -0.86
C TYR A 512 37.60 22.41 -1.93
N ASN A 513 38.56 22.83 -2.73
CA ASN A 513 38.28 23.60 -3.95
C ASN A 513 37.91 22.69 -5.13
N VAL A 514 37.59 23.28 -6.30
CA VAL A 514 37.22 22.55 -7.53
C VAL A 514 38.30 21.63 -8.06
N HIS A 515 39.56 21.79 -7.66
CA HIS A 515 40.68 20.92 -8.04
C HIS A 515 40.92 19.81 -7.01
N GLY A 516 40.02 19.63 -6.03
CA GLY A 516 40.17 18.63 -4.97
C GLY A 516 41.24 18.95 -3.91
N LYS A 517 41.82 20.17 -3.92
CA LYS A 517 42.81 20.60 -2.92
C LYS A 517 42.11 21.03 -1.64
N LEU A 518 42.52 20.45 -0.49
CA LEU A 518 42.01 20.84 0.83
C LEU A 518 42.36 22.32 1.12
N GLN A 519 41.36 23.11 1.48
CA GLN A 519 41.50 24.52 1.83
C GLN A 519 41.36 24.75 3.32
N LYS A 520 40.47 24.07 4.00
CA LYS A 520 40.23 24.20 5.43
C LYS A 520 39.74 22.90 6.03
N GLN A 521 40.10 22.66 7.29
CA GLN A 521 39.54 21.58 8.09
C GLN A 521 39.05 22.15 9.42
N VAL A 522 37.85 21.76 9.83
CA VAL A 522 37.19 22.29 11.05
C VAL A 522 36.70 21.14 11.89
N THR A 523 37.02 21.16 13.18
CA THR A 523 36.43 20.25 14.17
C THR A 523 35.05 20.75 14.56
N ILE A 524 34.01 19.94 14.32
CA ILE A 524 32.62 20.30 14.52
C ILE A 524 32.10 19.79 15.87
N ASN A 525 32.13 18.49 16.13
CA ASN A 525 31.63 17.81 17.36
C ASN A 525 30.19 18.19 17.75
N SER A 526 29.34 18.52 16.79
CA SER A 526 28.00 19.06 16.97
C SER A 526 27.09 18.68 15.81
N ILE A 527 25.79 18.74 16.03
CA ILE A 527 24.77 18.64 14.96
C ILE A 527 24.48 20.00 14.31
N LEU A 528 24.84 21.12 14.96
CA LEU A 528 24.67 22.46 14.43
C LEU A 528 25.90 23.28 14.80
N LYS A 529 26.56 23.92 13.81
CA LYS A 529 27.72 24.77 14.05
C LYS A 529 27.95 25.77 12.93
N ASP A 530 28.28 27.01 13.32
CA ASP A 530 28.74 28.02 12.39
C ASP A 530 30.21 27.80 12.02
N VAL A 531 30.47 27.88 10.73
CA VAL A 531 31.78 27.69 10.12
C VAL A 531 32.19 29.02 9.44
N ASP A 532 33.24 29.62 9.92
CA ASP A 532 33.85 30.78 9.29
C ASP A 532 34.52 30.37 7.96
N ILE A 533 34.12 31.04 6.88
CA ILE A 533 34.65 30.85 5.53
C ILE A 533 35.22 32.16 4.97
N SER A 534 35.41 33.20 5.77
CA SER A 534 35.89 34.53 5.36
C SER A 534 37.25 34.48 4.67
N THR A 535 38.09 33.52 5.02
CA THR A 535 39.44 33.32 4.45
C THR A 535 39.47 32.61 3.10
N LEU A 536 38.34 32.07 2.64
CA LEU A 536 38.22 31.44 1.34
C LEU A 536 38.04 32.49 0.23
N ALA A 537 38.72 32.31 -0.88
CA ALA A 537 38.50 33.17 -2.07
C ALA A 537 37.10 32.93 -2.66
N THR A 538 36.60 33.90 -3.44
CA THR A 538 35.37 33.72 -4.23
C THR A 538 35.50 32.48 -5.15
N GLY A 539 34.49 31.60 -5.15
CA GLY A 539 34.53 30.41 -5.96
C GLY A 539 33.62 29.28 -5.47
N VAL A 540 33.74 28.10 -6.13
CA VAL A 540 33.02 26.90 -5.79
C VAL A 540 33.86 25.99 -4.91
N TYR A 541 33.25 25.48 -3.85
CA TYR A 541 33.86 24.60 -2.86
C TYR A 541 33.00 23.34 -2.62
N PHE A 542 33.65 22.30 -2.08
CA PHE A 542 33.01 21.06 -1.67
C PHE A 542 33.29 20.81 -0.19
N PHE A 543 32.22 20.82 0.60
CA PHE A 543 32.25 20.55 2.02
C PHE A 543 32.05 19.04 2.22
N LYS A 544 33.03 18.36 2.79
CA LYS A 544 33.02 16.90 2.99
C LYS A 544 33.08 16.56 4.49
N ALA A 545 32.11 15.78 4.95
CA ALA A 545 32.07 15.23 6.30
C ALA A 545 31.43 13.84 6.30
N ASP A 546 31.95 12.91 7.08
CA ASP A 546 31.40 11.55 7.27
C ASP A 546 31.02 10.81 5.97
N GLY A 547 31.80 11.03 4.90
CA GLY A 547 31.55 10.42 3.60
C GLY A 547 30.67 11.23 2.64
N PHE A 548 29.98 12.28 3.10
CA PHE A 548 29.10 13.13 2.32
C PHE A 548 29.77 14.39 1.82
N VAL A 549 29.29 14.90 0.69
CA VAL A 549 29.83 16.09 0.03
C VAL A 549 28.67 17.03 -0.33
N VAL A 550 28.78 18.29 0.09
CA VAL A 550 27.84 19.35 -0.26
C VAL A 550 28.56 20.43 -1.05
N LYS A 551 28.01 20.80 -2.21
CA LYS A 551 28.51 21.92 -3.02
C LYS A 551 28.15 23.25 -2.35
N PHE A 552 29.12 24.16 -2.30
CA PHE A 552 28.97 25.46 -1.70
C PHE A 552 29.51 26.54 -2.65
N ILE A 553 28.90 27.72 -2.68
CA ILE A 553 29.33 28.89 -3.46
C ILE A 553 29.74 30.01 -2.49
N LYS A 554 31.00 30.39 -2.55
CA LYS A 554 31.57 31.56 -1.85
C LYS A 554 31.49 32.75 -2.78
N ASN A 555 30.77 33.78 -2.36
CA ASN A 555 30.72 35.09 -3.06
C ASN A 555 31.94 35.96 -2.76
#